data_001597f3fa701d113ea015fbed5e2093
#
_entry.id   001597f3fa701d113ea015fbed5e2093
#
_cell.length_a   1.000
_cell.length_b   1.000
_cell.length_c   1.000
_cell.angle_alpha   90.00
_cell.angle_beta   90.00
_cell.angle_gamma   90.00
#
_symmetry.space_group_name_H-M   'P 1'
#
loop_
_entity.id
_entity.type
_entity.pdbx_description
1 polymer ?
#
loop_
_entity_poly.entity_id
_entity_poly.type
_entity_poly.pdbx_seq_one_letter_code
_entity_poly.pdbx_strand_id
1 'polypeptide(L)'
;MSPARVVAGFALSAALLWACSPAPSNRPDAEVVVAEVDGAPVVLQDVKNEILSMRGYTPSLEARGPSRGEVSEAVRRAIERTVVLREGRRLGVMLPAGALEQEVMRFRADFPPGGLEKALLQAGMEPDAWREQLRRSLLYRRSADAIAAAGATVTPQEVEAAYRRERNHATVPERIRVRQYLFDSVERAAVARGRLQAGRPVGGDAGDLSVEGVDLGFFRRDELPPELPDGVFDLPEGGVSEPVPGEGVTSLFQVTRREAARAHTLRSEEPRIREAILAPRREAAFRRWLAQATAGARVKVNAELLQKLVEEKR
;
A
#
# COMPACT_ATOMS: atom_id res chain seq x y z
N MET A 1 42.91 -78.87 -24.10
CA MET A 1 43.72 -78.34 -25.21
C MET A 1 43.45 -76.82 -25.26
N SER A 2 44.56 -76.14 -25.18
CA SER A 2 44.77 -74.74 -24.88
C SER A 2 44.18 -73.69 -25.84
N PRO A 3 44.40 -72.42 -25.53
CA PRO A 3 43.48 -71.30 -25.38
C PRO A 3 43.74 -70.25 -26.45
N ALA A 4 42.86 -69.28 -26.56
CA ALA A 4 43.16 -68.10 -27.29
C ALA A 4 42.65 -66.85 -26.50
N ARG A 5 43.60 -66.02 -26.14
CA ARG A 5 43.49 -64.70 -25.56
C ARG A 5 42.92 -63.74 -26.62
N VAL A 6 41.84 -62.97 -26.27
CA VAL A 6 41.46 -61.79 -27.02
C VAL A 6 41.54 -60.62 -26.06
N VAL A 7 42.37 -59.64 -26.38
CA VAL A 7 42.58 -58.39 -25.72
C VAL A 7 41.49 -57.46 -26.16
N ALA A 8 40.66 -57.03 -25.25
CA ALA A 8 39.64 -56.00 -25.51
C ALA A 8 40.17 -54.66 -25.08
N GLY A 9 40.33 -53.76 -26.09
CA GLY A 9 40.73 -52.40 -25.88
C GLY A 9 39.62 -51.55 -25.26
N PHE A 10 39.97 -50.87 -24.18
CA PHE A 10 39.12 -49.86 -23.55
C PHE A 10 39.16 -48.59 -24.39
N ALA A 11 38.08 -48.28 -25.08
CA ALA A 11 37.84 -46.96 -25.66
C ALA A 11 37.23 -46.05 -24.60
N LEU A 12 38.03 -45.06 -24.10
CA LEU A 12 37.57 -43.97 -23.25
C LEU A 12 36.70 -43.01 -24.10
N SER A 13 35.37 -43.11 -23.98
CA SER A 13 34.48 -42.10 -24.50
C SER A 13 34.39 -40.95 -23.50
N ALA A 14 35.14 -39.85 -23.79
CA ALA A 14 34.99 -38.59 -23.07
C ALA A 14 33.65 -37.96 -23.43
N ALA A 15 32.66 -38.12 -22.54
CA ALA A 15 31.40 -37.38 -22.61
C ALA A 15 31.67 -35.94 -22.21
N LEU A 16 31.68 -35.05 -23.20
CA LEU A 16 31.65 -33.59 -23.03
C LEU A 16 30.26 -33.23 -22.45
N LEU A 17 30.23 -33.07 -21.13
CA LEU A 17 29.14 -32.37 -20.45
C LEU A 17 29.19 -30.89 -20.86
N TRP A 18 28.46 -30.53 -21.86
CA TRP A 18 28.14 -29.13 -22.13
C TRP A 18 27.24 -28.66 -20.98
N ALA A 19 27.88 -28.04 -19.99
CA ALA A 19 27.18 -27.23 -19.02
C ALA A 19 26.52 -26.09 -19.78
N CYS A 20 25.19 -26.13 -19.88
CA CYS A 20 24.41 -24.94 -20.22
C CYS A 20 24.61 -23.93 -19.09
N SER A 21 25.62 -23.10 -19.20
CA SER A 21 25.67 -21.85 -18.45
C SER A 21 24.52 -20.97 -18.99
N PRO A 22 23.62 -20.47 -18.13
CA PRO A 22 22.67 -19.47 -18.57
C PRO A 22 23.48 -18.30 -19.15
N ALA A 23 23.07 -17.82 -20.33
CA ALA A 23 23.70 -16.68 -20.97
C ALA A 23 23.79 -15.52 -19.96
N PRO A 24 24.95 -14.85 -19.83
CA PRO A 24 25.06 -13.70 -18.95
C PRO A 24 24.06 -12.66 -19.45
N SER A 25 23.09 -12.32 -18.61
CA SER A 25 22.23 -11.17 -18.86
C SER A 25 23.15 -9.97 -19.04
N ASN A 26 23.15 -9.37 -20.22
CA ASN A 26 24.02 -8.27 -20.59
C ASN A 26 23.56 -7.00 -19.86
N ARG A 27 23.86 -6.92 -18.55
CA ARG A 27 23.59 -5.78 -17.68
C ARG A 27 24.90 -5.40 -16.99
N PRO A 28 25.78 -4.64 -17.65
CA PRO A 28 27.08 -4.26 -17.09
C PRO A 28 26.93 -3.54 -15.73
N ASP A 29 25.86 -2.76 -15.53
CA ASP A 29 25.65 -1.99 -14.31
C ASP A 29 25.26 -2.84 -13.08
N ALA A 30 24.67 -4.00 -13.28
CA ALA A 30 24.29 -4.91 -12.19
C ALA A 30 25.52 -5.65 -11.58
N GLU A 31 26.65 -5.66 -12.28
CA GLU A 31 27.90 -6.31 -11.84
C GLU A 31 28.93 -5.31 -11.30
N VAL A 32 28.77 -4.01 -11.62
CA VAL A 32 29.71 -2.96 -11.20
C VAL A 32 29.49 -2.61 -9.74
N VAL A 33 30.42 -3.02 -8.86
CA VAL A 33 30.39 -2.70 -7.44
C VAL A 33 30.93 -1.28 -7.20
N VAL A 34 30.09 -0.39 -6.73
CA VAL A 34 30.43 1.02 -6.42
C VAL A 34 30.72 1.26 -4.94
N ALA A 35 30.21 0.38 -4.07
CA ALA A 35 30.56 0.38 -2.66
C ALA A 35 30.40 -1.02 -2.06
N GLU A 36 31.04 -1.24 -0.91
CA GLU A 36 30.85 -2.44 -0.08
C GLU A 36 30.45 -2.00 1.33
N VAL A 37 29.49 -2.72 1.91
CA VAL A 37 29.00 -2.49 3.28
C VAL A 37 29.16 -3.79 4.06
N ASP A 38 30.14 -3.88 4.95
CA ASP A 38 30.50 -5.11 5.66
C ASP A 38 30.66 -6.34 4.75
N GLY A 39 31.24 -6.14 3.57
CA GLY A 39 31.41 -7.19 2.54
C GLY A 39 30.21 -7.43 1.64
N ALA A 40 29.05 -6.78 1.89
CA ALA A 40 27.92 -6.84 0.97
C ALA A 40 28.09 -5.80 -0.14
N PRO A 41 27.97 -6.18 -1.43
CA PRO A 41 28.14 -5.25 -2.53
C PRO A 41 26.94 -4.30 -2.67
N VAL A 42 27.22 -3.05 -3.00
CA VAL A 42 26.30 -2.06 -3.54
C VAL A 42 26.67 -1.85 -4.99
N VAL A 43 25.79 -2.20 -5.90
CA VAL A 43 26.08 -2.13 -7.34
C VAL A 43 25.64 -0.81 -7.95
N LEU A 44 26.21 -0.45 -9.09
CA LEU A 44 25.90 0.79 -9.81
C LEU A 44 24.40 0.90 -10.13
N GLN A 45 23.75 -0.22 -10.46
CA GLN A 45 22.31 -0.25 -10.72
C GLN A 45 21.49 0.19 -9.49
N ASP A 46 21.91 -0.14 -8.27
CA ASP A 46 21.24 0.30 -7.04
C ASP A 46 21.29 1.82 -6.90
N VAL A 47 22.44 2.42 -7.18
CA VAL A 47 22.62 3.87 -7.15
C VAL A 47 21.79 4.56 -8.24
N LYS A 48 21.78 4.04 -9.46
CA LYS A 48 20.92 4.55 -10.54
C LYS A 48 19.43 4.48 -10.17
N ASN A 49 19.00 3.39 -9.57
CA ASN A 49 17.61 3.24 -9.09
C ASN A 49 17.24 4.26 -8.00
N GLU A 50 18.16 4.57 -7.08
CA GLU A 50 17.93 5.61 -6.07
C GLU A 50 17.86 7.01 -6.70
N ILE A 51 18.68 7.32 -7.71
CA ILE A 51 18.61 8.59 -8.45
C ILE A 51 17.26 8.72 -9.14
N LEU A 52 16.80 7.68 -9.86
CA LEU A 52 15.49 7.67 -10.51
C LEU A 52 14.34 7.85 -9.50
N SER A 53 14.43 7.16 -8.37
CA SER A 53 13.44 7.30 -7.29
C SER A 53 13.38 8.73 -6.73
N MET A 54 14.51 9.39 -6.55
CA MET A 54 14.57 10.79 -6.09
C MET A 54 14.01 11.78 -7.12
N ARG A 55 14.16 11.47 -8.41
CA ARG A 55 13.67 12.30 -9.52
C ARG A 55 12.20 12.05 -9.88
N GLY A 56 11.56 11.07 -9.29
CA GLY A 56 10.15 10.75 -9.53
C GLY A 56 9.83 10.13 -10.88
N TYR A 57 10.78 9.39 -11.48
CA TYR A 57 10.61 8.72 -12.78
C TYR A 57 10.14 9.65 -13.92
N THR A 58 10.57 10.90 -13.89
CA THR A 58 10.16 11.90 -14.90
C THR A 58 11.10 11.83 -16.11
N PRO A 59 10.66 11.48 -17.32
CA PRO A 59 11.52 11.30 -18.50
C PRO A 59 12.34 12.53 -18.87
N SER A 60 11.81 13.72 -18.65
CA SER A 60 12.51 15.00 -18.92
C SER A 60 13.76 15.22 -18.04
N LEU A 61 13.86 14.53 -16.90
CA LEU A 61 15.00 14.62 -16.00
C LEU A 61 16.09 13.57 -16.31
N GLU A 62 15.78 12.57 -17.12
CA GLU A 62 16.77 11.55 -17.56
C GLU A 62 17.80 12.13 -18.55
N ALA A 63 17.41 13.14 -19.33
CA ALA A 63 18.29 13.81 -20.28
C ALA A 63 19.45 14.56 -19.60
N ARG A 64 19.27 14.93 -18.32
CA ARG A 64 20.33 15.60 -17.54
C ARG A 64 21.07 14.58 -16.68
N GLY A 65 22.39 14.51 -16.82
CA GLY A 65 23.24 13.71 -15.95
C GLY A 65 23.03 14.04 -14.45
N PRO A 66 23.28 13.09 -13.54
CA PRO A 66 23.12 13.35 -12.12
C PRO A 66 24.20 14.32 -11.62
N SER A 67 23.80 15.24 -10.75
CA SER A 67 24.73 16.08 -10.02
C SER A 67 25.53 15.27 -8.99
N ARG A 68 26.70 15.78 -8.58
CA ARG A 68 27.52 15.16 -7.53
C ARG A 68 26.72 14.96 -6.23
N GLY A 69 25.84 15.91 -5.88
CA GLY A 69 24.97 15.84 -4.70
C GLY A 69 23.97 14.69 -4.80
N GLU A 70 23.32 14.54 -5.96
CA GLU A 70 22.37 13.44 -6.21
C GLU A 70 23.07 12.07 -6.15
N VAL A 71 24.26 11.95 -6.74
CA VAL A 71 25.05 10.70 -6.67
C VAL A 71 25.42 10.37 -5.23
N SER A 72 25.92 11.35 -4.46
CA SER A 72 26.29 11.15 -3.06
C SER A 72 25.10 10.70 -2.21
N GLU A 73 23.95 11.34 -2.38
CA GLU A 73 22.72 10.99 -1.67
C GLU A 73 22.18 9.61 -2.09
N ALA A 74 22.25 9.27 -3.37
CA ALA A 74 21.86 7.97 -3.88
C ALA A 74 22.74 6.83 -3.33
N VAL A 75 24.04 7.06 -3.25
CA VAL A 75 24.99 6.11 -2.63
C VAL A 75 24.66 5.91 -1.16
N ARG A 76 24.41 6.98 -0.41
CA ARG A 76 24.01 6.91 0.99
C ARG A 76 22.75 6.06 1.16
N ARG A 77 21.71 6.31 0.35
CA ARG A 77 20.45 5.55 0.38
C ARG A 77 20.64 4.07 0.00
N ALA A 78 21.48 3.78 -1.00
CA ALA A 78 21.79 2.41 -1.40
C ALA A 78 22.54 1.66 -0.29
N ILE A 79 23.46 2.32 0.43
CA ILE A 79 24.12 1.79 1.62
C ILE A 79 23.11 1.49 2.73
N GLU A 80 22.25 2.45 3.09
CA GLU A 80 21.20 2.27 4.10
C GLU A 80 20.28 1.10 3.74
N ARG A 81 19.85 1.02 2.48
CA ARG A 81 19.02 -0.09 1.97
C ARG A 81 19.74 -1.44 2.15
N THR A 82 21.02 -1.50 1.87
CA THR A 82 21.85 -2.72 2.01
C THR A 82 21.93 -3.16 3.47
N VAL A 83 22.12 -2.21 4.39
CA VAL A 83 22.14 -2.45 5.85
C VAL A 83 20.80 -3.01 6.33
N VAL A 84 19.68 -2.38 5.92
CA VAL A 84 18.32 -2.81 6.30
C VAL A 84 18.00 -4.20 5.75
N LEU A 85 18.30 -4.47 4.48
CA LEU A 85 18.04 -5.78 3.87
C LEU A 85 18.90 -6.90 4.48
N ARG A 86 20.12 -6.60 4.89
CA ARG A 86 20.98 -7.54 5.61
C ARG A 86 20.40 -7.90 6.98
N GLU A 87 19.98 -6.91 7.73
CA GLU A 87 19.33 -7.15 9.02
C GLU A 87 17.99 -7.88 8.86
N GLY A 88 17.20 -7.54 7.84
CA GLY A 88 15.99 -8.27 7.51
C GLY A 88 16.25 -9.76 7.26
N ARG A 89 17.31 -10.09 6.50
CA ARG A 89 17.72 -11.49 6.33
C ARG A 89 18.14 -12.16 7.64
N ARG A 90 18.86 -11.45 8.51
CA ARG A 90 19.23 -11.94 9.84
C ARG A 90 18.01 -12.23 10.71
N LEU A 91 16.96 -11.42 10.59
CA LEU A 91 15.67 -11.59 11.27
C LEU A 91 14.75 -12.63 10.59
N GLY A 92 15.18 -13.26 9.51
CA GLY A 92 14.38 -14.24 8.78
C GLY A 92 13.24 -13.64 7.96
N VAL A 93 13.31 -12.35 7.62
CA VAL A 93 12.28 -11.67 6.82
C VAL A 93 12.27 -12.21 5.41
N MET A 94 11.12 -12.72 4.99
CA MET A 94 10.87 -13.22 3.64
C MET A 94 9.57 -12.62 3.08
N LEU A 95 9.44 -12.65 1.76
CA LEU A 95 8.17 -12.35 1.12
C LEU A 95 7.26 -13.59 1.20
N PRO A 96 6.01 -13.44 1.66
CA PRO A 96 5.02 -14.51 1.55
C PRO A 96 4.83 -14.95 0.10
N ALA A 97 4.45 -16.21 -0.08
CA ALA A 97 4.09 -16.71 -1.41
C ALA A 97 2.98 -15.83 -2.02
N GLY A 98 3.16 -15.43 -3.28
CA GLY A 98 2.20 -14.59 -4.01
C GLY A 98 2.22 -13.09 -3.67
N ALA A 99 2.97 -12.63 -2.65
CA ALA A 99 2.97 -11.21 -2.27
C ALA A 99 3.48 -10.28 -3.39
N LEU A 100 4.48 -10.73 -4.14
CA LEU A 100 4.97 -9.98 -5.30
C LEU A 100 3.89 -9.88 -6.38
N GLU A 101 3.22 -10.99 -6.69
CA GLU A 101 2.17 -11.03 -7.71
C GLU A 101 0.97 -10.17 -7.34
N GLN A 102 0.57 -10.16 -6.08
CA GLN A 102 -0.50 -9.28 -5.58
C GLN A 102 -0.14 -7.81 -5.78
N GLU A 103 1.10 -7.42 -5.52
CA GLU A 103 1.54 -6.04 -5.72
C GLU A 103 1.66 -5.69 -7.21
N VAL A 104 2.14 -6.62 -8.06
CA VAL A 104 2.12 -6.45 -9.53
C VAL A 104 0.69 -6.27 -10.04
N MET A 105 -0.26 -7.07 -9.57
CA MET A 105 -1.67 -6.92 -9.95
C MET A 105 -2.24 -5.57 -9.50
N ARG A 106 -1.86 -5.08 -8.31
CA ARG A 106 -2.29 -3.76 -7.83
C ARG A 106 -1.79 -2.65 -8.76
N PHE A 107 -0.50 -2.66 -9.12
CA PHE A 107 0.04 -1.70 -10.09
C PHE A 107 -0.65 -1.81 -11.44
N ARG A 108 -0.88 -3.03 -11.92
CA ARG A 108 -1.53 -3.27 -13.21
C ARG A 108 -2.98 -2.75 -13.26
N ALA A 109 -3.69 -2.72 -12.12
CA ALA A 109 -5.06 -2.21 -12.03
C ALA A 109 -5.18 -0.71 -12.34
N ASP A 110 -4.09 0.06 -12.19
CA ASP A 110 -4.04 1.49 -12.50
C ASP A 110 -3.83 1.77 -14.01
N PHE A 111 -3.66 0.71 -14.81
CA PHE A 111 -3.40 0.80 -16.25
C PHE A 111 -4.43 0.03 -17.07
N PRO A 112 -4.72 0.44 -18.31
CA PRO A 112 -5.48 -0.38 -19.23
C PRO A 112 -4.73 -1.69 -19.55
N PRO A 113 -5.39 -2.73 -20.09
CA PRO A 113 -4.75 -3.99 -20.46
C PRO A 113 -3.47 -3.78 -21.29
N GLY A 114 -2.33 -4.32 -20.82
CA GLY A 114 -1.01 -4.14 -21.45
C GLY A 114 -0.38 -2.76 -21.27
N GLY A 115 -1.05 -1.83 -20.56
CA GLY A 115 -0.60 -0.46 -20.38
C GLY A 115 0.62 -0.33 -19.47
N LEU A 116 0.71 -1.14 -18.42
CA LEU A 116 1.86 -1.15 -17.51
C LEU A 116 3.14 -1.54 -18.26
N GLU A 117 3.12 -2.64 -19.01
CA GLU A 117 4.27 -3.12 -19.78
C GLU A 117 4.71 -2.08 -20.82
N LYS A 118 3.75 -1.45 -21.51
CA LYS A 118 4.04 -0.36 -22.45
C LYS A 118 4.67 0.85 -21.76
N ALA A 119 4.15 1.25 -20.60
CA ALA A 119 4.70 2.36 -19.83
C ALA A 119 6.13 2.08 -19.34
N LEU A 120 6.40 0.84 -18.88
CA LEU A 120 7.74 0.42 -18.48
C LEU A 120 8.74 0.48 -19.64
N LEU A 121 8.37 -0.04 -20.80
CA LEU A 121 9.22 0.00 -22.00
C LEU A 121 9.47 1.44 -22.48
N GLN A 122 8.45 2.31 -22.43
CA GLN A 122 8.61 3.73 -22.75
C GLN A 122 9.54 4.46 -21.76
N ALA A 123 9.57 4.02 -20.50
CA ALA A 123 10.52 4.48 -19.48
C ALA A 123 11.90 3.78 -19.58
N GLY A 124 12.16 2.98 -20.65
CA GLY A 124 13.43 2.26 -20.79
C GLY A 124 13.64 1.16 -19.75
N MET A 125 12.57 0.69 -19.08
CA MET A 125 12.65 -0.30 -18.02
C MET A 125 12.08 -1.64 -18.47
N GLU A 126 12.91 -2.68 -18.42
CA GLU A 126 12.47 -4.04 -18.69
C GLU A 126 11.50 -4.54 -17.60
N PRO A 127 10.38 -5.20 -17.95
CA PRO A 127 9.40 -5.68 -16.98
C PRO A 127 9.98 -6.57 -15.88
N ASP A 128 10.92 -7.46 -16.21
CA ASP A 128 11.57 -8.33 -15.22
C ASP A 128 12.47 -7.56 -14.25
N ALA A 129 13.17 -6.53 -14.75
CA ALA A 129 13.97 -5.65 -13.91
C ALA A 129 13.10 -4.85 -12.93
N TRP A 130 11.97 -4.35 -13.41
CA TRP A 130 10.97 -3.68 -12.57
C TRP A 130 10.40 -4.62 -11.50
N ARG A 131 10.05 -5.86 -11.85
CA ARG A 131 9.56 -6.87 -10.89
C ARG A 131 10.61 -7.16 -9.80
N GLU A 132 11.87 -7.29 -10.16
CA GLU A 132 12.94 -7.50 -9.19
C GLU A 132 13.13 -6.27 -8.29
N GLN A 133 13.04 -5.07 -8.83
CA GLN A 133 13.08 -3.84 -8.04
C GLN A 133 11.89 -3.75 -7.08
N LEU A 134 10.69 -4.12 -7.53
CA LEU A 134 9.49 -4.19 -6.70
C LEU A 134 9.67 -5.23 -5.57
N ARG A 135 10.19 -6.43 -5.88
CA ARG A 135 10.51 -7.46 -4.89
C ARG A 135 11.47 -6.94 -3.82
N ARG A 136 12.54 -6.27 -4.22
CA ARG A 136 13.53 -5.67 -3.29
C ARG A 136 12.89 -4.57 -2.43
N SER A 137 12.00 -3.77 -2.98
CA SER A 137 11.26 -2.72 -2.26
C SER A 137 10.30 -3.31 -1.21
N LEU A 138 9.61 -4.40 -1.56
CA LEU A 138 8.76 -5.13 -0.61
C LEU A 138 9.57 -5.73 0.54
N LEU A 139 10.71 -6.36 0.24
CA LEU A 139 11.62 -6.89 1.25
C LEU A 139 12.17 -5.79 2.16
N TYR A 140 12.54 -4.64 1.59
CA TYR A 140 13.01 -3.49 2.38
C TYR A 140 11.94 -3.01 3.35
N ARG A 141 10.70 -2.77 2.89
CA ARG A 141 9.59 -2.34 3.77
C ARG A 141 9.38 -3.33 4.90
N ARG A 142 9.27 -4.63 4.60
CA ARG A 142 9.07 -5.67 5.62
C ARG A 142 10.25 -5.77 6.60
N SER A 143 11.47 -5.58 6.11
CA SER A 143 12.67 -5.55 6.97
C SER A 143 12.65 -4.34 7.90
N ALA A 144 12.31 -3.17 7.39
CA ALA A 144 12.19 -1.96 8.18
C ALA A 144 11.09 -2.10 9.27
N ASP A 145 9.94 -2.67 8.91
CA ASP A 145 8.83 -2.94 9.84
C ASP A 145 9.25 -3.92 10.94
N ALA A 146 9.96 -5.00 10.59
CA ALA A 146 10.44 -5.98 11.56
C ALA A 146 11.46 -5.37 12.54
N ILE A 147 12.41 -4.58 12.02
CA ILE A 147 13.41 -3.86 12.81
C ILE A 147 12.72 -2.86 13.76
N ALA A 148 11.77 -2.08 13.23
CA ALA A 148 11.00 -1.10 14.00
C ALA A 148 10.18 -1.77 15.12
N ALA A 149 9.54 -2.90 14.81
CA ALA A 149 8.73 -3.66 15.76
C ALA A 149 9.58 -4.25 16.91
N ALA A 150 10.79 -4.73 16.59
CA ALA A 150 11.70 -5.25 17.62
C ALA A 150 12.15 -4.19 18.64
N GLY A 151 12.16 -2.91 18.23
CA GLY A 151 12.59 -1.79 19.07
C GLY A 151 11.45 -0.99 19.73
N ALA A 152 10.17 -1.41 19.58
CA ALA A 152 9.02 -0.66 20.07
C ALA A 152 8.02 -1.56 20.79
N THR A 153 7.73 -1.24 22.03
CA THR A 153 6.74 -1.96 22.85
C THR A 153 5.73 -0.99 23.46
N VAL A 154 4.56 -1.50 23.83
CA VAL A 154 3.53 -0.78 24.58
C VAL A 154 2.90 -1.73 25.59
N THR A 155 2.77 -1.26 26.82
CA THR A 155 2.18 -2.03 27.92
C THR A 155 0.66 -1.82 28.00
N PRO A 156 -0.10 -2.77 28.58
CA PRO A 156 -1.53 -2.57 28.85
C PRO A 156 -1.82 -1.32 29.71
N GLN A 157 -0.95 -1.02 30.67
CA GLN A 157 -1.08 0.14 31.56
C GLN A 157 -0.97 1.46 30.79
N GLU A 158 -0.07 1.55 29.79
CA GLU A 158 0.04 2.73 28.93
C GLU A 158 -1.22 2.94 28.08
N VAL A 159 -1.79 1.85 27.53
CA VAL A 159 -3.04 1.89 26.79
C VAL A 159 -4.19 2.37 27.68
N GLU A 160 -4.31 1.81 28.88
CA GLU A 160 -5.34 2.21 29.84
C GLU A 160 -5.18 3.68 30.26
N ALA A 161 -3.95 4.13 30.50
CA ALA A 161 -3.67 5.52 30.85
C ALA A 161 -4.02 6.49 29.70
N ALA A 162 -3.75 6.10 28.46
CA ALA A 162 -4.13 6.87 27.28
C ALA A 162 -5.66 6.91 27.13
N TYR A 163 -6.34 5.77 27.26
CA TYR A 163 -7.79 5.69 27.24
C TYR A 163 -8.43 6.59 28.29
N ARG A 164 -7.95 6.58 29.52
CA ARG A 164 -8.48 7.44 30.60
C ARG A 164 -8.33 8.92 30.30
N ARG A 165 -7.25 9.34 29.63
CA ARG A 165 -7.06 10.73 29.18
C ARG A 165 -8.01 11.13 28.06
N GLU A 166 -8.27 10.23 27.12
CA GLU A 166 -9.14 10.48 25.96
C GLU A 166 -10.63 10.31 26.29
N ARG A 167 -10.99 9.52 27.32
CA ARG A 167 -12.39 9.14 27.66
C ARG A 167 -13.34 10.33 27.83
N ASN A 168 -12.85 11.48 28.27
CA ASN A 168 -13.67 12.66 28.50
C ASN A 168 -14.22 13.31 27.21
N HIS A 169 -13.79 12.84 26.02
CA HIS A 169 -14.16 13.41 24.72
C HIS A 169 -14.71 12.37 23.73
N ALA A 170 -14.91 11.13 24.15
CA ALA A 170 -15.16 10.03 23.24
C ALA A 170 -16.52 9.35 23.46
N THR A 171 -17.58 10.02 23.01
CA THR A 171 -18.83 9.33 22.64
C THR A 171 -18.90 9.23 21.12
N VAL A 172 -19.21 8.04 20.62
CA VAL A 172 -19.69 7.92 19.24
C VAL A 172 -21.05 8.61 19.20
N PRO A 173 -21.19 9.73 18.49
CA PRO A 173 -22.48 10.41 18.42
C PRO A 173 -23.53 9.50 17.80
N GLU A 174 -24.78 9.76 18.15
CA GLU A 174 -25.90 9.14 17.48
C GLU A 174 -25.88 9.48 15.99
N ARG A 175 -26.20 8.48 15.16
CA ARG A 175 -26.31 8.64 13.71
C ARG A 175 -27.48 7.86 13.16
N ILE A 176 -28.04 8.38 12.08
CA ILE A 176 -29.15 7.75 11.36
C ILE A 176 -28.71 7.44 9.92
N ARG A 177 -29.21 6.32 9.38
CA ARG A 177 -29.08 5.99 7.97
C ARG A 177 -30.34 6.39 7.25
N VAL A 178 -30.21 7.19 6.20
CA VAL A 178 -31.34 7.78 5.50
C VAL A 178 -31.43 7.22 4.09
N ARG A 179 -32.65 6.89 3.66
CA ARG A 179 -32.97 6.55 2.28
C ARG A 179 -33.92 7.57 1.72
N GLN A 180 -33.65 8.06 0.52
CA GLN A 180 -34.49 9.01 -0.21
C GLN A 180 -35.31 8.29 -1.27
N TYR A 181 -36.60 8.68 -1.38
CA TYR A 181 -37.48 8.28 -2.46
C TYR A 181 -37.97 9.52 -3.19
N LEU A 182 -38.06 9.46 -4.52
CA LEU A 182 -38.45 10.58 -5.36
C LEU A 182 -39.79 10.30 -6.04
N PHE A 183 -40.68 11.30 -6.04
CA PHE A 183 -42.02 11.25 -6.63
C PHE A 183 -42.27 12.48 -7.50
N ASP A 184 -43.17 12.35 -8.46
CA ASP A 184 -43.57 13.43 -9.36
C ASP A 184 -44.66 14.35 -8.76
N SER A 185 -45.25 13.96 -7.61
CA SER A 185 -46.26 14.78 -6.93
C SER A 185 -46.27 14.54 -5.41
N VAL A 186 -46.81 15.54 -4.68
CA VAL A 186 -46.97 15.47 -3.22
C VAL A 186 -48.00 14.38 -2.84
N GLU A 187 -49.05 14.21 -3.64
CA GLU A 187 -50.12 13.24 -3.39
C GLU A 187 -49.59 11.81 -3.46
N ARG A 188 -48.75 11.51 -4.45
CA ARG A 188 -48.09 10.20 -4.57
C ARG A 188 -47.10 9.95 -3.46
N ALA A 189 -46.33 10.94 -3.10
CA ALA A 189 -45.43 10.87 -1.97
C ALA A 189 -46.20 10.57 -0.67
N ALA A 190 -47.35 11.21 -0.45
CA ALA A 190 -48.18 10.97 0.72
C ALA A 190 -48.74 9.53 0.78
N VAL A 191 -49.19 8.98 -0.35
CA VAL A 191 -49.59 7.56 -0.45
C VAL A 191 -48.44 6.63 -0.17
N ALA A 192 -47.28 6.88 -0.76
CA ALA A 192 -46.04 6.09 -0.56
C ALA A 192 -45.56 6.13 0.91
N ARG A 193 -45.69 7.31 1.56
CA ARG A 193 -45.41 7.46 2.99
C ARG A 193 -46.24 6.51 3.84
N GLY A 194 -47.54 6.42 3.60
CA GLY A 194 -48.42 5.51 4.33
C GLY A 194 -48.03 4.03 4.12
N ARG A 195 -47.59 3.65 2.93
CA ARG A 195 -47.07 2.30 2.65
C ARG A 195 -45.77 2.02 3.40
N LEU A 196 -44.80 2.93 3.33
CA LEU A 196 -43.52 2.79 4.03
C LEU A 196 -43.70 2.72 5.55
N GLN A 197 -44.57 3.52 6.13
CA GLN A 197 -44.93 3.48 7.56
C GLN A 197 -45.59 2.16 7.96
N ALA A 198 -46.34 1.53 7.03
CA ALA A 198 -46.90 0.19 7.23
C ALA A 198 -45.91 -0.95 6.93
N GLY A 199 -44.60 -0.65 6.70
CA GLY A 199 -43.56 -1.63 6.35
C GLY A 199 -43.74 -2.26 4.96
N ARG A 200 -44.53 -1.63 4.07
CA ARG A 200 -44.77 -2.12 2.72
C ARG A 200 -43.80 -1.46 1.73
N PRO A 201 -43.28 -2.19 0.73
CA PRO A 201 -42.39 -1.60 -0.27
C PRO A 201 -43.15 -0.54 -1.10
N VAL A 202 -42.40 0.47 -1.53
CA VAL A 202 -42.80 1.43 -2.54
C VAL A 202 -42.41 0.87 -3.89
N GLY A 203 -43.34 0.72 -4.82
CA GLY A 203 -43.02 0.26 -6.17
C GLY A 203 -44.21 -0.36 -6.89
N GLY A 204 -44.22 -0.27 -8.22
CA GLY A 204 -45.22 -0.89 -9.10
C GLY A 204 -46.36 0.00 -9.59
N ASP A 205 -46.51 1.22 -9.05
CA ASP A 205 -47.47 2.16 -9.57
C ASP A 205 -46.81 3.15 -10.56
N ALA A 206 -47.49 3.44 -11.67
CA ALA A 206 -47.04 4.41 -12.66
C ALA A 206 -46.86 5.79 -11.98
N GLY A 207 -45.61 6.26 -11.89
CA GLY A 207 -45.23 7.53 -11.26
C GLY A 207 -44.27 7.45 -10.08
N ASP A 208 -43.88 6.26 -9.64
CA ASP A 208 -42.75 6.10 -8.73
C ASP A 208 -41.45 6.34 -9.51
N LEU A 209 -40.79 7.46 -9.27
CA LEU A 209 -39.49 7.80 -9.90
C LEU A 209 -38.34 6.94 -9.38
N SER A 210 -38.50 6.34 -8.20
CA SER A 210 -37.54 5.38 -7.68
C SER A 210 -38.23 4.24 -6.92
N VAL A 211 -38.13 3.03 -7.45
CA VAL A 211 -38.77 1.82 -6.87
C VAL A 211 -38.05 1.36 -5.58
N GLU A 212 -36.74 1.56 -5.47
CA GLU A 212 -35.91 1.06 -4.35
C GLU A 212 -35.44 2.14 -3.39
N GLY A 213 -35.56 3.40 -3.75
CA GLY A 213 -34.99 4.52 -3.02
C GLY A 213 -33.46 4.57 -3.09
N VAL A 214 -32.89 5.74 -2.96
CA VAL A 214 -31.44 5.98 -2.93
C VAL A 214 -30.97 5.98 -1.49
N ASP A 215 -29.99 5.13 -1.17
CA ASP A 215 -29.35 5.12 0.14
C ASP A 215 -28.35 6.28 0.22
N LEU A 216 -28.64 7.26 1.07
CA LEU A 216 -27.78 8.42 1.29
C LEU A 216 -26.67 8.18 2.30
N GLY A 217 -26.68 7.03 3.00
CA GLY A 217 -25.70 6.69 4.02
C GLY A 217 -26.04 7.16 5.42
N PHE A 218 -25.04 7.22 6.29
CA PHE A 218 -25.18 7.63 7.69
C PHE A 218 -24.87 9.11 7.88
N PHE A 219 -25.71 9.77 8.68
CA PHE A 219 -25.54 11.18 9.08
C PHE A 219 -25.60 11.32 10.59
N ARG A 220 -24.75 12.18 11.13
CA ARG A 220 -24.92 12.75 12.47
C ARG A 220 -25.82 13.97 12.40
N ARG A 221 -26.34 14.41 13.54
CA ARG A 221 -27.22 15.60 13.61
C ARG A 221 -26.55 16.87 13.05
N ASP A 222 -25.25 17.02 13.31
CA ASP A 222 -24.43 18.16 12.87
C ASP A 222 -23.93 18.06 11.42
N GLU A 223 -24.16 16.92 10.77
CA GLU A 223 -23.71 16.62 9.39
C GLU A 223 -24.89 16.50 8.40
N LEU A 224 -26.12 16.80 8.83
CA LEU A 224 -27.28 16.71 7.94
C LEU A 224 -27.14 17.69 6.77
N PRO A 225 -27.24 17.20 5.51
CA PRO A 225 -27.33 18.07 4.34
C PRO A 225 -28.57 18.97 4.41
N PRO A 226 -28.50 20.21 3.85
CA PRO A 226 -29.60 21.16 3.89
C PRO A 226 -30.85 20.69 3.12
N GLU A 227 -30.71 19.68 2.26
CA GLU A 227 -31.81 19.08 1.49
C GLU A 227 -32.68 18.14 2.35
N LEU A 228 -32.18 17.69 3.50
CA LEU A 228 -32.95 16.88 4.44
C LEU A 228 -33.76 17.78 5.36
N PRO A 229 -35.01 17.42 5.65
CA PRO A 229 -35.83 18.21 6.57
C PRO A 229 -35.25 18.14 8.00
N ASP A 230 -35.32 19.26 8.73
CA ASP A 230 -34.76 19.40 10.09
C ASP A 230 -35.22 18.28 11.06
N GLY A 231 -36.45 17.81 10.91
CA GLY A 231 -37.05 16.76 11.75
C GLY A 231 -36.64 15.32 11.38
N VAL A 232 -35.89 15.08 10.31
CA VAL A 232 -35.53 13.71 9.89
C VAL A 232 -34.76 12.97 10.96
N PHE A 233 -33.89 13.68 11.68
CA PHE A 233 -33.06 13.07 12.72
C PHE A 233 -33.90 12.63 13.95
N ASP A 234 -35.07 13.18 14.16
CA ASP A 234 -35.94 12.85 15.30
C ASP A 234 -36.93 11.70 15.00
N LEU A 235 -36.98 11.26 13.73
CA LEU A 235 -37.79 10.12 13.33
C LEU A 235 -37.24 8.81 13.94
N PRO A 236 -38.09 7.90 14.41
CA PRO A 236 -37.64 6.57 14.83
C PRO A 236 -37.07 5.76 13.65
N GLU A 237 -36.42 4.66 13.93
CA GLU A 237 -36.06 3.67 12.90
C GLU A 237 -37.31 3.15 12.20
N GLY A 238 -37.32 3.15 10.87
CA GLY A 238 -38.51 2.91 10.04
C GLY A 238 -39.36 4.16 9.78
N GLY A 239 -39.13 5.24 10.51
CA GLY A 239 -39.89 6.50 10.36
C GLY A 239 -39.63 7.17 9.01
N VAL A 240 -40.69 7.84 8.49
CA VAL A 240 -40.66 8.51 7.17
C VAL A 240 -41.06 9.97 7.34
N SER A 241 -40.34 10.88 6.70
CA SER A 241 -40.61 12.31 6.73
C SER A 241 -41.98 12.65 6.13
N GLU A 242 -42.46 13.87 6.36
CA GLU A 242 -43.46 14.48 5.48
C GLU A 242 -42.90 14.62 4.06
N PRO A 243 -43.75 14.68 3.02
CA PRO A 243 -43.35 15.01 1.67
C PRO A 243 -42.61 16.36 1.63
N VAL A 244 -41.42 16.37 1.06
CA VAL A 244 -40.60 17.58 0.89
C VAL A 244 -40.61 17.99 -0.58
N PRO A 245 -41.37 19.05 -0.94
CA PRO A 245 -41.42 19.54 -2.31
C PRO A 245 -40.08 20.14 -2.73
N GLY A 246 -39.65 19.81 -3.98
CA GLY A 246 -38.49 20.36 -4.63
C GLY A 246 -38.82 20.83 -6.05
N GLU A 247 -37.82 21.25 -6.82
CA GLU A 247 -37.97 21.67 -8.21
C GLU A 247 -38.36 20.47 -9.10
N GLY A 248 -39.67 20.30 -9.38
CA GLY A 248 -40.18 19.24 -10.26
C GLY A 248 -40.24 17.83 -9.66
N VAL A 249 -39.83 17.66 -8.40
CA VAL A 249 -39.86 16.37 -7.68
C VAL A 249 -40.26 16.59 -6.22
N THR A 250 -40.89 15.57 -5.62
CA THR A 250 -41.18 15.53 -4.19
C THR A 250 -40.37 14.39 -3.55
N SER A 251 -39.63 14.68 -2.50
CA SER A 251 -38.79 13.70 -1.78
C SER A 251 -39.50 13.21 -0.51
N LEU A 252 -39.31 11.91 -0.22
CA LEU A 252 -39.53 11.34 1.11
C LEU A 252 -38.18 10.82 1.64
N PHE A 253 -37.96 10.98 2.92
CA PHE A 253 -36.79 10.49 3.61
C PHE A 253 -37.16 9.48 4.67
N GLN A 254 -36.63 8.29 4.61
CA GLN A 254 -36.85 7.22 5.57
C GLN A 254 -35.59 6.97 6.39
N VAL A 255 -35.74 6.93 7.72
CA VAL A 255 -34.66 6.44 8.61
C VAL A 255 -34.66 4.91 8.58
N THR A 256 -33.73 4.32 7.86
CA THR A 256 -33.64 2.86 7.71
C THR A 256 -32.88 2.21 8.87
N ARG A 257 -32.05 2.96 9.59
CA ARG A 257 -31.31 2.51 10.76
C ARG A 257 -30.97 3.67 11.69
N ARG A 258 -31.05 3.43 12.98
CA ARG A 258 -30.62 4.37 14.02
C ARG A 258 -29.56 3.70 14.88
N GLU A 259 -28.40 4.31 15.01
CA GLU A 259 -27.36 3.88 15.91
C GLU A 259 -27.27 4.91 17.05
N ALA A 260 -27.69 4.49 18.23
CA ALA A 260 -27.66 5.35 19.41
C ALA A 260 -26.24 5.78 19.77
N ALA A 261 -26.12 6.96 20.38
CA ALA A 261 -24.86 7.39 20.96
C ALA A 261 -24.36 6.34 21.93
N ARG A 262 -23.09 5.98 21.80
CA ARG A 262 -22.43 4.98 22.67
C ARG A 262 -21.09 5.48 23.17
N ALA A 263 -20.80 5.21 24.43
CA ALA A 263 -19.46 5.46 24.94
C ALA A 263 -18.46 4.51 24.29
N HIS A 264 -17.31 5.04 23.91
CA HIS A 264 -16.17 4.19 23.57
C HIS A 264 -15.75 3.38 24.80
N THR A 265 -15.60 2.09 24.65
CA THR A 265 -15.05 1.22 25.70
C THR A 265 -13.54 1.05 25.49
N LEU A 266 -12.79 0.76 26.56
CA LEU A 266 -11.37 0.42 26.43
C LEU A 266 -11.17 -0.68 25.38
N ARG A 267 -12.02 -1.72 25.42
CA ARG A 267 -11.94 -2.84 24.48
C ARG A 267 -12.10 -2.43 23.01
N SER A 268 -13.02 -1.49 22.71
CA SER A 268 -13.23 -1.01 21.34
C SER A 268 -12.12 -0.09 20.87
N GLU A 269 -11.49 0.65 21.79
CA GLU A 269 -10.46 1.65 21.47
C GLU A 269 -9.02 1.10 21.61
N GLU A 270 -8.83 -0.02 22.29
CA GLU A 270 -7.52 -0.59 22.54
C GLU A 270 -6.64 -0.71 21.28
N PRO A 271 -7.13 -1.26 20.12
CA PRO A 271 -6.30 -1.38 18.92
C PRO A 271 -5.85 -0.01 18.40
N ARG A 272 -6.73 0.97 18.38
CA ARG A 272 -6.44 2.34 17.93
C ARG A 272 -5.43 3.04 18.84
N ILE A 273 -5.67 2.98 20.14
CA ILE A 273 -4.78 3.61 21.14
C ILE A 273 -3.41 2.94 21.11
N ARG A 274 -3.37 1.61 21.07
CA ARG A 274 -2.14 0.84 20.96
C ARG A 274 -1.32 1.26 19.74
N GLU A 275 -1.94 1.35 18.59
CA GLU A 275 -1.27 1.77 17.36
C GLU A 275 -0.83 3.24 17.41
N ALA A 276 -1.65 4.13 17.97
CA ALA A 276 -1.28 5.53 18.15
C ALA A 276 -0.02 5.71 19.03
N ILE A 277 0.17 4.84 20.03
CA ILE A 277 1.39 4.82 20.85
C ILE A 277 2.56 4.16 20.12
N LEU A 278 2.31 3.05 19.41
CA LEU A 278 3.36 2.27 18.74
C LEU A 278 3.93 2.95 17.50
N ALA A 279 3.11 3.61 16.69
CA ALA A 279 3.56 4.19 15.42
C ALA A 279 4.76 5.15 15.60
N PRO A 280 4.71 6.18 16.47
CA PRO A 280 5.86 7.05 16.69
C PRO A 280 7.05 6.34 17.35
N ARG A 281 6.79 5.32 18.19
CA ARG A 281 7.86 4.52 18.82
C ARG A 281 8.60 3.66 17.79
N ARG A 282 7.88 3.03 16.87
CA ARG A 282 8.45 2.25 15.75
C ARG A 282 9.32 3.14 14.86
N GLU A 283 8.82 4.31 14.49
CA GLU A 283 9.59 5.26 13.69
C GLU A 283 10.87 5.71 14.41
N ALA A 284 10.78 6.07 15.68
CA ALA A 284 11.95 6.46 16.48
C ALA A 284 12.93 5.30 16.67
N ALA A 285 12.43 4.08 16.89
CA ALA A 285 13.26 2.89 17.02
C ALA A 285 14.01 2.59 15.72
N PHE A 286 13.33 2.62 14.59
CA PHE A 286 13.94 2.41 13.28
C PHE A 286 15.02 3.46 12.99
N ARG A 287 14.72 4.75 13.18
CA ARG A 287 15.70 5.83 12.96
C ARG A 287 16.96 5.67 13.82
N ARG A 288 16.80 5.37 15.10
CA ARG A 288 17.94 5.12 16.03
C ARG A 288 18.77 3.92 15.58
N TRP A 289 18.08 2.81 15.28
CA TRP A 289 18.73 1.60 14.81
C TRP A 289 19.51 1.86 13.51
N LEU A 290 18.89 2.51 12.50
CA LEU A 290 19.51 2.82 11.22
C LEU A 290 20.77 3.69 11.40
N ALA A 291 20.67 4.75 12.21
CA ALA A 291 21.81 5.61 12.50
C ALA A 291 22.97 4.85 13.18
N GLN A 292 22.70 3.96 14.13
CA GLN A 292 23.70 3.13 14.76
C GLN A 292 24.28 2.09 13.81
N ALA A 293 23.44 1.41 13.03
CA ALA A 293 23.85 0.37 12.10
C ALA A 293 24.72 0.93 10.96
N THR A 294 24.37 2.11 10.45
CA THR A 294 25.17 2.78 9.40
C THR A 294 26.48 3.35 9.95
N ALA A 295 26.47 3.94 11.15
CA ALA A 295 27.70 4.44 11.78
C ALA A 295 28.69 3.33 12.13
N GLY A 296 28.19 2.14 12.48
CA GLY A 296 29.01 0.96 12.81
C GLY A 296 29.43 0.14 11.59
N ALA A 297 28.86 0.38 10.41
CA ALA A 297 29.17 -0.38 9.21
C ALA A 297 30.53 -0.01 8.63
N ARG A 298 31.28 -1.03 8.17
CA ARG A 298 32.53 -0.82 7.40
C ARG A 298 32.18 -0.59 5.95
N VAL A 299 32.22 0.68 5.53
CA VAL A 299 31.89 1.10 4.17
C VAL A 299 33.17 1.38 3.40
N LYS A 300 33.30 0.75 2.22
CA LYS A 300 34.32 1.07 1.22
C LYS A 300 33.60 1.58 -0.03
N VAL A 301 34.00 2.76 -0.50
CA VAL A 301 33.38 3.41 -1.68
C VAL A 301 34.41 3.53 -2.79
N ASN A 302 34.02 3.17 -4.01
CA ASN A 302 34.84 3.39 -5.22
C ASN A 302 34.55 4.79 -5.77
N ALA A 303 35.31 5.79 -5.30
CA ALA A 303 35.10 7.18 -5.66
C ALA A 303 35.33 7.46 -7.16
N GLU A 304 36.24 6.73 -7.82
CA GLU A 304 36.51 6.92 -9.26
C GLU A 304 35.31 6.55 -10.13
N LEU A 305 34.63 5.43 -9.81
CA LEU A 305 33.43 5.02 -10.54
C LEU A 305 32.27 6.01 -10.34
N LEU A 306 32.13 6.55 -9.13
CA LEU A 306 31.08 7.52 -8.85
C LEU A 306 31.34 8.88 -9.53
N GLN A 307 32.61 9.27 -9.68
CA GLN A 307 32.98 10.48 -10.41
C GLN A 307 32.65 10.34 -11.91
N LYS A 308 32.94 9.19 -12.53
CA LYS A 308 32.59 8.90 -13.92
C LYS A 308 31.10 9.03 -14.16
N LEU A 309 30.25 8.58 -13.23
CA LEU A 309 28.79 8.69 -13.34
C LEU A 309 28.30 10.14 -13.46
N VAL A 310 29.02 11.09 -12.84
CA VAL A 310 28.73 12.52 -12.94
C VAL A 310 29.19 13.12 -14.28
N GLU A 311 30.29 12.56 -14.85
CA GLU A 311 30.95 13.11 -16.04
C GLU A 311 30.37 12.56 -17.36
N GLU A 312 29.87 11.31 -17.38
CA GLU A 312 29.39 10.61 -18.60
C GLU A 312 28.21 11.26 -19.31
N LYS A 313 27.51 12.23 -18.72
CA LYS A 313 26.36 12.93 -19.31
C LYS A 313 26.46 14.47 -19.24
N ARG A 314 27.68 14.99 -19.24
CA ARG A 314 27.92 16.41 -19.53
C ARG A 314 28.21 16.61 -21.01
#